data_f59d07d409171001c4d223dc102a30ae
#
_entry.id   f59d07d409171001c4d223dc102a30ae
#
_cell.length_a   1.000
_cell.length_b   1.000
_cell.length_c   1.000
_cell.angle_alpha   90.00
_cell.angle_beta   90.00
_cell.angle_gamma   90.00
#
_symmetry.space_group_name_H-M   'P 1'
#
loop_
_entity.id
_entity.type
_entity.pdbx_description
1 polymer ?
#
loop_
_entity_poly.entity_id
_entity_poly.type
_entity_poly.pdbx_seq_one_letter_code
_entity_poly.pdbx_strand_id
1 'polypeptide(L)'
;SSAMRQGDDNWVVILNWMFTALLIAEQYGITSANVDEHLAKPGNPTVERLLGKTPGIGDRLGLSNDWAYQVIKHSGNYKEIYDRTLGKDSAYKLPRGPNALITNGGVMYPLVLD
;
A
#
# COMPACT_ATOMS: atom_id res chain seq x y z
N SER A 1 14.72 -17.47 4.51
CA SER A 1 14.97 -18.89 4.50
C SER A 1 16.21 -19.23 3.69
N SER A 2 17.00 -20.14 4.18
CA SER A 2 18.20 -20.58 3.50
C SER A 2 17.90 -21.27 2.17
N ALA A 3 16.68 -21.71 1.96
CA ALA A 3 16.26 -22.35 0.72
C ALA A 3 15.93 -21.34 -0.38
N MET A 4 15.79 -20.06 -0.06
CA MET A 4 15.44 -19.04 -1.04
C MET A 4 16.68 -18.53 -1.76
N ARG A 5 16.53 -18.29 -3.07
CA ARG A 5 17.58 -17.62 -3.84
C ARG A 5 17.58 -16.13 -3.51
N GLN A 6 18.70 -15.47 -3.76
CA GLN A 6 18.85 -14.05 -3.48
C GLN A 6 17.79 -13.20 -4.22
N GLY A 7 17.42 -13.58 -5.45
CA GLY A 7 16.37 -12.89 -6.17
C GLY A 7 15.00 -13.04 -5.53
N ASP A 8 14.74 -14.19 -4.90
CA ASP A 8 13.47 -14.43 -4.21
C ASP A 8 13.38 -13.59 -2.95
N ASP A 9 14.50 -13.42 -2.21
CA ASP A 9 14.54 -12.55 -1.04
C ASP A 9 14.20 -11.12 -1.43
N ASN A 10 14.72 -10.63 -2.57
CA ASN A 10 14.44 -9.30 -3.05
C ASN A 10 12.95 -9.14 -3.40
N TRP A 11 12.35 -10.15 -4.00
CA TRP A 11 10.91 -10.16 -4.29
C TRP A 11 10.08 -10.05 -3.01
N VAL A 12 10.44 -10.79 -1.98
CA VAL A 12 9.73 -10.76 -0.70
C VAL A 12 9.79 -9.34 -0.10
N VAL A 13 10.95 -8.70 -0.18
CA VAL A 13 11.11 -7.32 0.32
C VAL A 13 10.19 -6.36 -0.45
N ILE A 14 10.18 -6.47 -1.78
CA ILE A 14 9.33 -5.62 -2.62
C ILE A 14 7.85 -5.82 -2.29
N LEU A 15 7.41 -7.07 -2.15
CA LEU A 15 6.01 -7.38 -1.83
C LEU A 15 5.61 -6.83 -0.47
N ASN A 16 6.50 -6.94 0.53
CA ASN A 16 6.23 -6.40 1.86
C ASN A 16 6.07 -4.89 1.83
N TRP A 17 6.91 -4.20 1.07
CA TRP A 17 6.81 -2.75 0.95
C TRP A 17 5.57 -2.34 0.17
N MET A 18 5.19 -3.10 -0.86
CA MET A 18 3.95 -2.86 -1.60
C MET A 18 2.74 -2.99 -0.67
N PHE A 19 2.70 -4.06 0.11
CA PHE A 19 1.62 -4.29 1.08
C PHE A 19 1.54 -3.14 2.08
N THR A 20 2.69 -2.74 2.63
CA THR A 20 2.77 -1.63 3.58
C THR A 20 2.26 -0.33 2.95
N ALA A 21 2.67 -0.04 1.72
CA ALA A 21 2.23 1.17 1.02
C ALA A 21 0.71 1.19 0.83
N LEU A 22 0.12 0.05 0.49
CA LEU A 22 -1.32 -0.03 0.28
C LEU A 22 -2.10 0.14 1.59
N LEU A 23 -1.56 -0.33 2.71
CA LEU A 23 -2.16 -0.10 4.03
C LEU A 23 -2.02 1.36 4.45
N ILE A 24 -0.89 1.98 4.20
CA ILE A 24 -0.70 3.41 4.48
C ILE A 24 -1.71 4.23 3.69
N ALA A 25 -1.90 3.90 2.42
CA ALA A 25 -2.89 4.58 1.59
C ALA A 25 -4.29 4.46 2.20
N GLU A 26 -4.67 3.28 2.65
CA GLU A 26 -5.97 3.09 3.30
C GLU A 26 -6.08 3.93 4.57
N GLN A 27 -5.03 3.96 5.39
CA GLN A 27 -5.02 4.70 6.64
C GLN A 27 -5.24 6.21 6.41
N TYR A 28 -4.67 6.75 5.35
CA TYR A 28 -4.78 8.18 5.04
C TYR A 28 -5.94 8.49 4.10
N GLY A 29 -6.78 7.51 3.79
CA GLY A 29 -7.94 7.73 2.93
C GLY A 29 -7.58 7.99 1.47
N ILE A 30 -6.42 7.53 1.03
CA ILE A 30 -5.97 7.71 -0.34
C ILE A 30 -6.53 6.57 -1.18
N THR A 31 -7.26 6.91 -2.23
CA THR A 31 -7.93 5.95 -3.11
C THR A 31 -7.46 6.14 -4.55
N SER A 32 -7.84 5.23 -5.43
CA SER A 32 -7.58 5.40 -6.86
C SER A 32 -8.22 6.67 -7.42
N ALA A 33 -9.34 7.09 -6.85
CA ALA A 33 -10.06 8.29 -7.32
C ALA A 33 -9.41 9.58 -6.84
N ASN A 34 -8.79 9.61 -5.66
CA ASN A 34 -8.28 10.85 -5.08
C ASN A 34 -6.76 10.93 -4.97
N VAL A 35 -6.04 9.91 -5.46
CA VAL A 35 -4.58 9.88 -5.31
C VAL A 35 -3.91 11.09 -5.96
N ASP A 36 -4.45 11.59 -7.06
CA ASP A 36 -3.89 12.77 -7.73
C ASP A 36 -4.02 14.02 -6.88
N GLU A 37 -5.12 14.17 -6.16
CA GLU A 37 -5.30 15.28 -5.22
C GLU A 37 -4.29 15.22 -4.09
N HIS A 38 -4.05 14.02 -3.57
CA HIS A 38 -3.05 13.82 -2.51
C HIS A 38 -1.63 14.05 -3.03
N LEU A 39 -1.36 13.69 -4.29
CA LEU A 39 -0.07 13.96 -4.88
C LEU A 39 0.18 15.47 -4.99
N ALA A 40 -0.85 16.23 -5.36
CA ALA A 40 -0.73 17.69 -5.46
C ALA A 40 -0.55 18.35 -4.10
N LYS A 41 -1.24 17.86 -3.07
CA LYS A 41 -1.18 18.39 -1.71
C LYS A 41 -1.11 17.25 -0.70
N PRO A 42 0.08 16.67 -0.49
CA PRO A 42 0.21 15.50 0.38
C PRO A 42 -0.14 15.76 1.84
N GLY A 43 0.15 16.92 2.36
CA GLY A 43 -0.23 17.32 3.71
C GLY A 43 0.71 16.88 4.81
N ASN A 44 1.51 15.83 4.61
CA ASN A 44 2.46 15.38 5.62
C ASN A 44 3.60 14.58 4.97
N PRO A 45 4.73 14.39 5.69
CA PRO A 45 5.90 13.71 5.13
C PRO A 45 5.67 12.26 4.74
N THR A 46 4.79 11.55 5.45
CA THR A 46 4.50 10.15 5.13
C THR A 46 3.85 10.04 3.75
N VAL A 47 2.87 10.87 3.48
CA VAL A 47 2.20 10.87 2.17
C VAL A 47 3.14 11.36 1.08
N GLU A 48 3.98 12.36 1.36
CA GLU A 48 4.99 12.82 0.41
C GLU A 48 5.90 11.68 -0.03
N ARG A 49 6.38 10.90 0.94
CA ARG A 49 7.27 9.77 0.67
C ARG A 49 6.54 8.65 -0.06
N LEU A 50 5.32 8.36 0.37
CA LEU A 50 4.50 7.33 -0.26
C LEU A 50 4.29 7.62 -1.74
N LEU A 51 3.96 8.85 -2.08
CA LEU A 51 3.58 9.22 -3.44
C LEU A 51 4.77 9.67 -4.30
N GLY A 52 5.98 9.64 -3.76
CA GLY A 52 7.18 9.89 -4.52
C GLY A 52 7.59 11.35 -4.65
N LYS A 53 6.99 12.25 -3.87
CA LYS A 53 7.42 13.65 -3.87
C LYS A 53 8.78 13.85 -3.20
N THR A 54 9.13 12.94 -2.29
CA THR A 54 10.45 12.88 -1.67
C THR A 54 11.07 11.54 -1.99
N PRO A 55 12.38 11.45 -2.22
CA PRO A 55 13.03 10.15 -2.42
C PRO A 55 12.75 9.22 -1.24
N GLY A 56 12.45 7.98 -1.55
CA GLY A 56 12.08 7.02 -0.53
C GLY A 56 12.54 5.62 -0.88
N ILE A 57 11.75 4.65 -0.45
CA ILE A 57 12.11 3.25 -0.53
C ILE A 57 12.26 2.74 -1.96
N GLY A 58 11.61 3.39 -2.93
CA GLY A 58 11.70 2.96 -4.32
C GLY A 58 13.13 2.90 -4.82
N ASP A 59 13.94 3.92 -4.51
CA ASP A 59 15.35 3.95 -4.92
C ASP A 59 16.13 2.75 -4.41
N ARG A 60 15.89 2.38 -3.14
CA ARG A 60 16.59 1.25 -2.53
C ARG A 60 16.22 -0.08 -3.15
N LEU A 61 15.00 -0.17 -3.68
CA LEU A 61 14.48 -1.41 -4.26
C LEU A 61 14.66 -1.47 -5.78
N GLY A 62 15.27 -0.44 -6.37
CA GLY A 62 15.41 -0.35 -7.83
C GLY A 62 14.12 -0.06 -8.55
N LEU A 63 13.13 0.54 -7.85
CA LEU A 63 11.86 0.94 -8.42
C LEU A 63 11.85 2.45 -8.62
N SER A 64 10.95 2.94 -9.48
CA SER A 64 10.78 4.38 -9.62
C SER A 64 10.22 4.98 -8.33
N ASN A 65 10.50 6.26 -8.06
CA ASN A 65 10.02 6.92 -6.84
C ASN A 65 8.51 6.97 -6.74
N ASP A 66 7.82 6.91 -7.86
CA ASP A 66 6.35 6.99 -7.90
C ASP A 66 5.68 5.62 -8.02
N TRP A 67 6.39 4.54 -7.68
CA TRP A 67 5.84 3.19 -7.83
C TRP A 67 4.53 3.00 -7.04
N ALA A 68 4.48 3.49 -5.80
CA ALA A 68 3.27 3.37 -4.98
C ALA A 68 2.12 4.21 -5.54
N TYR A 69 2.42 5.40 -6.02
CA TYR A 69 1.42 6.22 -6.71
C TYR A 69 0.81 5.47 -7.88
N GLN A 70 1.65 4.84 -8.72
CA GLN A 70 1.17 4.09 -9.88
C GLN A 70 0.28 2.92 -9.46
N VAL A 71 0.69 2.16 -8.45
CA VAL A 71 -0.10 1.03 -7.96
C VAL A 71 -1.46 1.51 -7.43
N ILE A 72 -1.47 2.56 -6.62
CA ILE A 72 -2.71 3.09 -6.05
C ILE A 72 -3.61 3.64 -7.17
N LYS A 73 -3.04 4.34 -8.12
CA LYS A 73 -3.78 4.90 -9.24
C LYS A 73 -4.51 3.83 -10.04
N HIS A 74 -3.84 2.71 -10.29
CA HIS A 74 -4.38 1.63 -11.13
C HIS A 74 -5.22 0.62 -10.35
N SER A 75 -4.87 0.34 -9.10
CA SER A 75 -5.47 -0.77 -8.35
C SER A 75 -6.23 -0.32 -7.10
N GLY A 76 -5.96 0.88 -6.59
CA GLY A 76 -6.53 1.34 -5.34
C GLY A 76 -5.68 0.95 -4.14
N ASN A 77 -6.15 1.32 -2.95
CA ASN A 77 -5.51 0.94 -1.69
C ASN A 77 -5.92 -0.48 -1.29
N TYR A 78 -5.44 -0.94 -0.12
CA TYR A 78 -5.72 -2.30 0.33
C TYR A 78 -7.22 -2.56 0.47
N LYS A 79 -7.97 -1.61 1.03
CA LYS A 79 -9.43 -1.77 1.20
C LYS A 79 -10.13 -1.92 -0.14
N GLU A 80 -9.75 -1.09 -1.12
CA GLU A 80 -10.36 -1.15 -2.45
C GLU A 80 -10.10 -2.52 -3.11
N ILE A 81 -8.86 -2.99 -3.02
CA ILE A 81 -8.49 -4.29 -3.59
C ILE A 81 -9.24 -5.41 -2.88
N TYR A 82 -9.27 -5.39 -1.55
CA TYR A 82 -9.98 -6.41 -0.78
C TYR A 82 -11.46 -6.42 -1.10
N ASP A 83 -12.11 -5.26 -1.09
CA ASP A 83 -13.55 -5.16 -1.35
C ASP A 83 -13.90 -5.72 -2.73
N ARG A 84 -13.05 -5.50 -3.71
CA ARG A 84 -13.28 -5.94 -5.09
C ARG A 84 -13.04 -7.43 -5.27
N THR A 85 -12.07 -8.00 -4.56
CA THR A 85 -11.66 -9.40 -4.76
C THR A 85 -12.33 -10.37 -3.82
N LEU A 86 -12.47 -10.04 -2.55
CA LEU A 86 -13.00 -10.93 -1.53
C LEU A 86 -14.12 -10.30 -0.70
N GLY A 87 -14.22 -8.98 -0.67
CA GLY A 87 -15.08 -8.26 0.25
C GLY A 87 -16.46 -7.93 -0.31
N LYS A 88 -16.99 -6.79 0.12
CA LYS A 88 -18.40 -6.42 -0.10
C LYS A 88 -18.80 -6.32 -1.57
N ASP A 89 -17.86 -6.02 -2.46
CA ASP A 89 -18.12 -5.83 -3.88
C ASP A 89 -17.78 -7.07 -4.70
N SER A 90 -17.51 -8.20 -4.04
CA SER A 90 -17.17 -9.46 -4.68
C SER A 90 -18.30 -10.48 -4.51
N ALA A 91 -18.18 -11.61 -5.21
CA ALA A 91 -19.10 -12.72 -5.05
C ALA A 91 -19.01 -13.35 -3.66
N TYR A 92 -17.87 -13.24 -3.00
CA TYR A 92 -17.62 -13.88 -1.70
C TYR A 92 -18.18 -13.09 -0.52
N LYS A 93 -18.17 -11.77 -0.61
CA LYS A 93 -18.70 -10.86 0.42
C LYS A 93 -18.15 -11.15 1.82
N LEU A 94 -16.86 -11.47 1.90
CA LEU A 94 -16.21 -11.76 3.16
C LEU A 94 -15.91 -10.47 3.92
N PRO A 95 -16.23 -10.39 5.22
CA PRO A 95 -15.80 -9.24 6.02
C PRO A 95 -14.30 -9.28 6.22
N ARG A 96 -13.70 -8.10 6.41
CA ARG A 96 -12.26 -8.06 6.67
C ARG A 96 -11.89 -8.70 8.01
N GLY A 97 -12.74 -8.52 9.02
CA GLY A 97 -12.47 -9.08 10.34
C GLY A 97 -11.09 -8.67 10.85
N PRO A 98 -10.22 -9.63 11.22
CA PRO A 98 -8.86 -9.30 11.66
C PRO A 98 -8.01 -8.59 10.60
N ASN A 99 -8.36 -8.72 9.32
CA ASN A 99 -7.62 -8.05 8.23
C ASN A 99 -7.94 -6.56 8.11
N ALA A 100 -8.88 -6.05 8.88
CA ALA A 100 -9.15 -4.62 8.89
C ALA A 100 -8.06 -3.87 9.64
N LEU A 101 -7.94 -2.56 9.38
CA LEU A 101 -7.03 -1.72 10.15
C LEU A 101 -7.44 -1.71 11.62
N ILE A 102 -6.48 -1.50 12.51
CA ILE A 102 -6.72 -1.39 13.95
C ILE A 102 -7.78 -0.32 14.22
N THR A 103 -7.74 0.80 13.50
CA THR A 103 -8.72 1.88 13.66
C THR A 103 -10.14 1.44 13.31
N ASN A 104 -10.30 0.33 12.59
CA ASN A 104 -11.59 -0.22 12.18
C ASN A 104 -11.89 -1.56 12.85
N GLY A 105 -11.25 -1.82 13.99
CA GLY A 105 -11.53 -3.01 14.79
C GLY A 105 -10.74 -4.26 14.40
N GLY A 106 -9.85 -4.17 13.43
CA GLY A 106 -8.99 -5.29 13.05
C GLY A 106 -7.63 -5.26 13.72
N VAL A 107 -6.67 -5.96 13.14
CA VAL A 107 -5.30 -6.03 13.67
C VAL A 107 -4.25 -5.47 12.69
N MET A 108 -4.66 -5.04 11.50
CA MET A 108 -3.72 -4.56 10.49
C MET A 108 -3.30 -3.13 10.77
N TYR A 109 -2.02 -2.86 10.67
CA TYR A 109 -1.49 -1.50 10.70
C TYR A 109 -0.24 -1.44 9.83
N PRO A 110 0.01 -0.32 9.15
CA PRO A 110 1.21 -0.19 8.34
C PRO A 110 2.43 0.08 9.20
N LEU A 111 3.55 -0.51 8.83
CA LEU A 111 4.84 -0.17 9.43
C LEU A 111 5.28 1.20 8.94
N VAL A 112 6.24 1.80 9.66
CA VAL A 112 6.80 3.08 9.24
C VAL A 112 7.54 2.91 7.92
N LEU A 113 7.25 3.79 6.98
CA LEU A 113 7.87 3.77 5.66
C LEU A 113 9.11 4.68 5.69
N ASP A 114 10.26 4.08 5.86
CA ASP A 114 11.53 4.80 5.92
C ASP A 114 12.22 4.88 4.57
#